data_28c1d1274353bb7240d37788f1a8cea0
#
_entry.id   28c1d1274353bb7240d37788f1a8cea0
#
_cell.length_a   1.000
_cell.length_b   1.000
_cell.length_c   1.000
_cell.angle_alpha   90.00
_cell.angle_beta   90.00
_cell.angle_gamma   90.00
#
_symmetry.space_group_name_H-M   'P 1'
#
loop_
_entity.id
_entity.type
_entity.pdbx_description
1 polymer ?
#
loop_
_entity_poly.entity_id
_entity_poly.type
_entity_poly.pdbx_seq_one_letter_code
_entity_poly.pdbx_strand_id
1 'polypeptide(L)'
;AGNDTNNAYGNRWGMNMSLLPNPDTGLVGTPSTYSAAISVASVDNDGYEQLYITVGGADFGYQDTAATSATSFIANFRNRELEYVMVPGYGTEADYAGIDVNGKVAVVSRGGNSFPEKQSIAQANGAIACVVYNNTMGIVNMQINDGAGNIPAVSVTKAAGQALLTQAESGNAVFRVCNADTQLFHIDRTISS
;
A
#
# COMPACT_ATOMS: atom_id res chain seq x y z
N ALA A 1 -9.61 -14.42 -19.71
CA ALA A 1 -10.88 -15.11 -19.92
C ALA A 1 -10.93 -16.30 -18.99
N GLY A 2 -11.96 -16.44 -18.16
CA GLY A 2 -12.15 -17.60 -17.30
C GLY A 2 -11.92 -17.40 -15.81
N ASN A 3 -12.05 -16.17 -15.31
CA ASN A 3 -12.00 -15.89 -13.85
C ASN A 3 -13.34 -16.20 -13.13
N ASP A 4 -14.29 -16.82 -13.80
CA ASP A 4 -15.56 -17.22 -13.21
C ASP A 4 -15.42 -18.54 -12.44
N THR A 5 -14.95 -18.44 -11.20
CA THR A 5 -14.91 -19.58 -10.28
C THR A 5 -16.29 -19.97 -9.73
N ASN A 6 -17.34 -19.18 -10.03
CA ASN A 6 -18.69 -19.36 -9.50
C ASN A 6 -19.64 -20.08 -10.45
N ASN A 7 -19.25 -20.41 -11.66
CA ASN A 7 -20.08 -21.14 -12.59
C ASN A 7 -19.74 -22.64 -12.58
N ALA A 8 -20.05 -23.28 -11.49
CA ALA A 8 -20.25 -24.71 -11.54
C ALA A 8 -21.50 -24.99 -12.37
N TYR A 9 -21.31 -25.47 -13.58
CA TYR A 9 -22.37 -25.98 -14.46
C TYR A 9 -23.62 -25.10 -14.55
N GLY A 10 -23.64 -24.17 -15.47
CA GLY A 10 -24.90 -23.65 -15.98
C GLY A 10 -25.69 -24.81 -16.55
N ASN A 11 -26.68 -25.29 -15.82
CA ASN A 11 -27.63 -26.18 -16.43
C ASN A 11 -28.40 -25.37 -17.50
N ARG A 12 -29.02 -26.05 -18.46
CA ARG A 12 -29.77 -25.42 -19.56
C ARG A 12 -30.89 -24.44 -19.09
N TRP A 13 -31.10 -24.33 -17.79
CA TRP A 13 -32.09 -23.47 -17.12
C TRP A 13 -31.49 -22.21 -16.51
N GLY A 14 -30.17 -22.01 -16.63
CA GLY A 14 -29.49 -20.82 -16.11
C GLY A 14 -29.49 -20.69 -14.58
N MET A 15 -29.78 -21.76 -13.85
CA MET A 15 -29.75 -21.72 -12.40
C MET A 15 -28.36 -22.10 -11.87
N ASN A 16 -27.81 -21.27 -11.00
CA ASN A 16 -26.58 -21.59 -10.26
C ASN A 16 -26.86 -22.74 -9.29
N MET A 17 -26.25 -23.90 -9.53
CA MET A 17 -26.30 -25.00 -8.58
C MET A 17 -25.35 -24.73 -7.42
N SER A 18 -25.79 -25.02 -6.20
CA SER A 18 -24.95 -24.93 -5.02
C SER A 18 -23.69 -25.80 -5.20
N LEU A 19 -22.53 -25.25 -4.90
CA LEU A 19 -21.23 -25.92 -4.97
C LEU A 19 -21.06 -27.04 -3.91
N LEU A 20 -21.91 -27.06 -2.89
CA LEU A 20 -21.83 -28.00 -1.77
C LEU A 20 -21.93 -29.51 -2.13
N PRO A 21 -22.67 -29.93 -3.17
CA PRO A 21 -22.67 -31.34 -3.59
C PRO A 21 -21.76 -31.61 -4.81
N ASN A 22 -21.02 -30.62 -5.31
CA ASN A 22 -20.19 -30.79 -6.49
C ASN A 22 -18.70 -30.87 -6.11
N PRO A 23 -18.05 -32.04 -6.28
CA PRO A 23 -16.61 -32.17 -5.98
C PRO A 23 -15.69 -31.42 -6.95
N ASP A 24 -16.20 -30.94 -8.08
CA ASP A 24 -15.43 -30.20 -9.09
C ASP A 24 -15.41 -28.67 -8.81
N THR A 25 -15.13 -28.31 -7.58
CA THR A 25 -14.90 -26.91 -7.23
C THR A 25 -13.53 -26.47 -7.75
N GLY A 26 -13.49 -25.88 -8.90
CA GLY A 26 -12.24 -25.44 -9.51
C GLY A 26 -12.29 -25.45 -11.04
N LEU A 27 -13.48 -25.62 -11.61
CA LEU A 27 -13.67 -25.57 -13.05
C LEU A 27 -13.39 -24.17 -13.59
N VAL A 28 -12.49 -24.10 -14.56
CA VAL A 28 -12.24 -22.87 -15.32
C VAL A 28 -13.37 -22.66 -16.32
N GLY A 29 -13.77 -21.41 -16.51
CA GLY A 29 -14.75 -21.03 -17.51
C GLY A 29 -14.26 -21.22 -18.94
N THR A 30 -15.19 -21.40 -19.88
CA THR A 30 -14.88 -21.37 -21.31
C THR A 30 -14.37 -19.97 -21.74
N PRO A 31 -13.38 -19.85 -22.65
CA PRO A 31 -12.83 -20.90 -23.55
C PRO A 31 -11.64 -21.70 -23.00
N SER A 32 -11.27 -21.56 -21.73
CA SER A 32 -10.08 -22.22 -21.16
C SER A 32 -10.19 -23.77 -21.11
N THR A 33 -11.38 -24.30 -21.32
CA THR A 33 -11.65 -25.75 -21.37
C THR A 33 -11.42 -26.40 -22.73
N TYR A 34 -11.12 -25.63 -23.77
CA TYR A 34 -10.82 -26.19 -25.08
C TYR A 34 -9.43 -26.82 -25.12
N SER A 35 -9.30 -27.98 -25.76
CA SER A 35 -8.04 -28.71 -25.85
C SER A 35 -6.90 -27.95 -26.56
N ALA A 36 -7.24 -26.94 -27.35
CA ALA A 36 -6.28 -26.08 -28.05
C ALA A 36 -5.94 -24.79 -27.22
N ALA A 37 -6.53 -24.61 -26.04
CA ALA A 37 -6.28 -23.43 -25.20
C ALA A 37 -5.24 -23.76 -24.13
N ILE A 38 -4.34 -22.81 -23.87
CA ILE A 38 -3.48 -22.83 -22.69
C ILE A 38 -4.25 -22.19 -21.55
N SER A 39 -4.66 -22.99 -20.58
CA SER A 39 -5.34 -22.48 -19.37
C SER A 39 -4.30 -22.07 -18.36
N VAL A 40 -4.30 -20.77 -18.01
CA VAL A 40 -3.46 -20.21 -16.95
C VAL A 40 -4.35 -19.83 -15.77
N ALA A 41 -4.15 -20.49 -14.65
CA ALA A 41 -4.77 -20.10 -13.39
C ALA A 41 -3.92 -19.03 -12.72
N SER A 42 -4.55 -17.96 -12.22
CA SER A 42 -3.89 -17.02 -11.33
C SER A 42 -3.91 -17.58 -9.90
N VAL A 43 -2.75 -17.63 -9.27
CA VAL A 43 -2.64 -17.89 -7.83
C VAL A 43 -2.46 -16.54 -7.15
N ASP A 44 -3.22 -16.30 -6.11
CA ASP A 44 -2.99 -15.12 -5.27
C ASP A 44 -1.62 -15.26 -4.58
N ASN A 45 -0.76 -14.27 -4.75
CA ASN A 45 0.51 -14.25 -4.05
C ASN A 45 0.30 -14.12 -2.55
N ASP A 46 0.97 -14.95 -1.77
CA ASP A 46 0.96 -14.88 -0.31
C ASP A 46 1.88 -13.79 0.24
N GLY A 47 2.66 -13.13 -0.61
CA GLY A 47 3.58 -12.07 -0.21
C GLY A 47 4.12 -11.27 -1.38
N TYR A 48 4.69 -10.13 -1.07
CA TYR A 48 5.36 -9.24 -2.01
C TYR A 48 6.79 -8.94 -1.53
N GLU A 49 7.74 -8.97 -2.45
CA GLU A 49 9.05 -8.39 -2.21
C GLU A 49 8.96 -6.88 -2.32
N GLN A 50 9.29 -6.17 -1.25
CA GLN A 50 9.22 -4.71 -1.18
C GLN A 50 10.45 -4.13 -0.51
N LEU A 51 10.80 -2.90 -0.89
CA LEU A 51 11.63 -2.02 -0.08
C LEU A 51 10.89 -1.72 1.23
N TYR A 52 11.63 -1.43 2.29
CA TYR A 52 11.05 -1.30 3.63
C TYR A 52 11.63 -0.14 4.42
N ILE A 53 10.89 0.25 5.43
CA ILE A 53 11.33 1.11 6.53
C ILE A 53 11.35 0.31 7.83
N THR A 54 12.32 0.59 8.69
CA THR A 54 12.41 0.00 10.03
C THR A 54 11.90 1.00 11.05
N VAL A 55 10.86 0.62 11.79
CA VAL A 55 10.20 1.44 12.81
C VAL A 55 10.21 0.69 14.13
N GLY A 56 10.85 1.21 15.16
CA GLY A 56 10.92 0.55 16.46
C GLY A 56 11.54 -0.85 16.43
N GLY A 57 12.41 -1.14 15.45
CA GLY A 57 13.05 -2.45 15.27
C GLY A 57 12.24 -3.45 14.44
N ALA A 58 11.06 -3.08 13.93
CA ALA A 58 10.24 -3.89 13.01
C ALA A 58 10.30 -3.31 11.59
N ASP A 59 10.35 -4.19 10.59
CA ASP A 59 10.41 -3.81 9.18
C ASP A 59 9.01 -3.80 8.56
N PHE A 60 8.71 -2.74 7.80
CA PHE A 60 7.43 -2.55 7.11
C PHE A 60 7.68 -2.21 5.65
N GLY A 61 7.13 -3.01 4.75
CA GLY A 61 7.18 -2.75 3.31
C GLY A 61 6.47 -1.44 2.95
N TYR A 62 7.01 -0.75 1.96
CA TYR A 62 6.37 0.44 1.40
C TYR A 62 6.26 0.36 -0.13
N GLN A 63 5.29 1.05 -0.68
CA GLN A 63 5.11 1.24 -2.12
C GLN A 63 5.57 2.65 -2.51
N ASP A 64 6.64 2.74 -3.30
CA ASP A 64 7.10 3.99 -3.89
C ASP A 64 6.17 4.39 -5.06
N THR A 65 5.86 5.67 -5.15
CA THR A 65 5.01 6.22 -6.22
C THR A 65 5.81 7.03 -7.25
N ALA A 66 7.13 7.00 -7.14
CA ALA A 66 8.01 7.80 -7.97
C ALA A 66 7.95 7.41 -9.45
N ALA A 67 7.61 8.35 -10.30
CA ALA A 67 7.77 8.23 -11.75
C ALA A 67 9.22 8.49 -12.20
N THR A 68 10.02 9.18 -11.38
CA THR A 68 11.40 9.56 -11.69
C THR A 68 12.31 9.34 -10.48
N SER A 69 13.61 9.20 -10.71
CA SER A 69 14.61 9.08 -9.64
C SER A 69 14.66 10.30 -8.71
N ALA A 70 14.26 11.48 -9.20
CA ALA A 70 14.23 12.70 -8.40
C ALA A 70 13.20 12.66 -7.28
N THR A 71 12.07 11.98 -7.51
CA THR A 71 11.00 11.80 -6.52
C THR A 71 11.02 10.43 -5.85
N SER A 72 11.95 9.55 -6.20
CA SER A 72 12.08 8.23 -5.60
C SER A 72 12.52 8.32 -4.14
N PHE A 73 11.75 7.67 -3.27
CA PHE A 73 12.03 7.67 -1.85
C PHE A 73 13.37 6.98 -1.53
N ILE A 74 13.61 5.80 -2.13
CA ILE A 74 14.87 5.08 -1.92
C ILE A 74 16.08 5.81 -2.50
N ALA A 75 15.94 6.46 -3.66
CA ALA A 75 17.05 7.22 -4.27
C ALA A 75 17.48 8.40 -3.41
N ASN A 76 16.53 9.04 -2.71
CA ASN A 76 16.81 10.21 -1.86
C ASN A 76 17.23 9.82 -0.43
N PHE A 77 16.73 8.71 0.11
CA PHE A 77 16.85 8.43 1.54
C PHE A 77 17.46 7.07 1.89
N ARG A 78 18.06 6.39 0.92
CA ARG A 78 18.70 5.10 1.11
C ARG A 78 19.59 5.07 2.36
N ASN A 79 19.39 4.09 3.23
CA ASN A 79 20.17 3.84 4.43
C ASN A 79 20.23 5.03 5.42
N ARG A 80 19.21 5.90 5.42
CA ARG A 80 19.13 7.07 6.29
C ARG A 80 18.09 6.86 7.39
N GLU A 81 18.36 7.46 8.53
CA GLU A 81 17.37 7.70 9.57
C GLU A 81 16.68 9.04 9.30
N LEU A 82 15.37 9.04 9.38
CA LEU A 82 14.53 10.19 9.08
C LEU A 82 13.62 10.48 10.27
N GLU A 83 13.63 11.73 10.72
CA GLU A 83 12.63 12.22 11.64
C GLU A 83 11.29 12.40 10.92
N TYR A 84 10.22 12.09 11.59
CA TYR A 84 8.89 12.26 11.05
C TYR A 84 7.92 12.90 12.04
N VAL A 85 6.82 13.39 11.53
CA VAL A 85 5.72 13.94 12.31
C VAL A 85 4.42 13.31 11.86
N MET A 86 3.66 12.80 12.83
CA MET A 86 2.29 12.34 12.59
C MET A 86 1.38 13.56 12.47
N VAL A 87 0.89 13.81 11.25
CA VAL A 87 -0.07 14.88 11.00
C VAL A 87 -1.47 14.35 11.30
N PRO A 88 -2.25 15.02 12.14
CA PRO A 88 -3.59 14.58 12.49
C PRO A 88 -4.54 14.58 11.28
N GLY A 89 -5.66 13.91 11.41
CA GLY A 89 -6.67 13.87 10.36
C GLY A 89 -6.20 13.18 9.09
N TYR A 90 -6.45 13.83 7.96
CA TYR A 90 -6.14 13.29 6.62
C TYR A 90 -5.00 14.03 5.92
N GLY A 91 -4.32 14.95 6.59
CA GLY A 91 -3.27 15.78 5.99
C GLY A 91 -3.84 16.83 5.04
N THR A 92 -4.97 17.41 5.38
CA THR A 92 -5.48 18.63 4.74
C THR A 92 -4.69 19.85 5.24
N GLU A 93 -4.80 20.99 4.57
CA GLU A 93 -4.05 22.18 4.97
C GLU A 93 -4.37 22.61 6.41
N ALA A 94 -5.61 22.44 6.85
CA ALA A 94 -6.04 22.72 8.22
C ALA A 94 -5.37 21.79 9.25
N ASP A 95 -5.06 20.55 8.87
CA ASP A 95 -4.43 19.56 9.74
C ASP A 95 -2.96 19.89 10.06
N TYR A 96 -2.33 20.73 9.24
CA TYR A 96 -0.95 21.21 9.47
C TYR A 96 -0.86 22.42 10.39
N ALA A 97 -2.00 23.01 10.80
CA ALA A 97 -2.00 24.19 11.66
C ALA A 97 -1.31 23.89 13.00
N GLY A 98 -0.20 24.58 13.27
CA GLY A 98 0.61 24.37 14.47
C GLY A 98 1.51 23.14 14.47
N ILE A 99 1.60 22.41 13.37
CA ILE A 99 2.45 21.23 13.20
C ILE A 99 3.72 21.62 12.44
N ASP A 100 4.89 21.40 13.06
CA ASP A 100 6.18 21.64 12.42
C ASP A 100 6.70 20.38 11.73
N VAL A 101 6.54 20.32 10.39
CA VAL A 101 7.07 19.27 9.54
C VAL A 101 8.31 19.71 8.75
N ASN A 102 8.81 20.92 8.99
CA ASN A 102 9.93 21.45 8.22
C ASN A 102 11.18 20.60 8.37
N GLY A 103 11.71 20.13 7.23
CA GLY A 103 12.87 19.23 7.18
C GLY A 103 12.60 17.79 7.66
N LYS A 104 11.36 17.42 7.95
CA LYS A 104 10.94 16.10 8.44
C LYS A 104 10.03 15.41 7.43
N VAL A 105 9.74 14.14 7.66
CA VAL A 105 8.75 13.39 6.90
C VAL A 105 7.36 13.64 7.48
N ALA A 106 6.41 14.05 6.64
CA ALA A 106 5.01 14.13 7.05
C ALA A 106 4.34 12.76 6.90
N VAL A 107 3.78 12.24 7.98
CA VAL A 107 3.02 10.97 7.99
C VAL A 107 1.54 11.28 8.14
N VAL A 108 0.74 10.89 7.13
CA VAL A 108 -0.68 11.23 7.03
C VAL A 108 -1.54 9.99 6.81
N SER A 109 -2.80 10.05 7.23
CA SER A 109 -3.77 8.98 6.96
C SER A 109 -4.31 9.05 5.53
N ARG A 110 -4.60 7.90 4.94
CA ARG A 110 -5.43 7.81 3.73
C ARG A 110 -6.83 8.32 4.01
N GLY A 111 -7.41 9.07 3.08
CA GLY A 111 -8.78 9.62 3.13
C GLY A 111 -8.79 11.14 3.03
N GLY A 112 -9.97 11.72 2.99
CA GLY A 112 -10.22 13.16 2.97
C GLY A 112 -9.89 13.83 1.64
N ASN A 113 -8.63 13.92 1.29
CA ASN A 113 -8.11 14.54 0.06
C ASN A 113 -7.34 13.54 -0.80
N SER A 114 -7.05 13.91 -2.04
CA SER A 114 -6.31 13.08 -2.99
C SER A 114 -4.83 12.93 -2.60
N PHE A 115 -4.15 11.90 -3.11
CA PHE A 115 -2.72 11.67 -2.83
C PHE A 115 -1.82 12.79 -3.36
N PRO A 116 -2.04 13.34 -4.58
CA PRO A 116 -1.30 14.51 -5.05
C PRO A 116 -1.47 15.72 -4.14
N GLU A 117 -2.68 15.98 -3.63
CA GLU A 117 -2.93 17.08 -2.69
C GLU A 117 -2.17 16.87 -1.37
N LYS A 118 -2.16 15.65 -0.81
CA LYS A 118 -1.38 15.33 0.40
C LYS A 118 0.10 15.63 0.22
N GLN A 119 0.67 15.23 -0.91
CA GLN A 119 2.07 15.49 -1.25
C GLN A 119 2.35 16.99 -1.36
N SER A 120 1.50 17.72 -2.09
CA SER A 120 1.65 19.15 -2.31
C SER A 120 1.53 19.95 -1.01
N ILE A 121 0.57 19.61 -0.16
CA ILE A 121 0.37 20.26 1.14
C ILE A 121 1.55 19.98 2.07
N ALA A 122 2.02 18.72 2.14
CA ALA A 122 3.20 18.37 2.91
C ALA A 122 4.42 19.18 2.48
N GLN A 123 4.66 19.28 1.16
CA GLN A 123 5.74 20.08 0.60
C GLN A 123 5.60 21.57 0.92
N ALA A 124 4.40 22.13 0.79
CA ALA A 124 4.14 23.55 1.10
C ALA A 124 4.44 23.87 2.57
N ASN A 125 4.29 22.90 3.48
CA ASN A 125 4.63 23.02 4.89
C ASN A 125 6.12 22.67 5.20
N GLY A 126 6.95 22.44 4.17
CA GLY A 126 8.38 22.21 4.34
C GLY A 126 8.79 20.77 4.60
N ALA A 127 7.89 19.80 4.46
CA ALA A 127 8.24 18.39 4.59
C ALA A 127 9.19 17.94 3.47
N ILE A 128 10.11 17.02 3.80
CA ILE A 128 11.06 16.45 2.82
C ILE A 128 10.51 15.21 2.11
N ALA A 129 9.47 14.59 2.65
CA ALA A 129 8.74 13.46 2.07
C ALA A 129 7.35 13.35 2.69
N CYS A 130 6.45 12.63 2.00
CA CYS A 130 5.11 12.32 2.48
C CYS A 130 4.91 10.81 2.56
N VAL A 131 4.60 10.28 3.74
CA VAL A 131 4.24 8.88 3.95
C VAL A 131 2.74 8.80 4.21
N VAL A 132 2.04 8.05 3.38
CA VAL A 132 0.59 7.84 3.54
C VAL A 132 0.34 6.43 4.05
N TYR A 133 -0.18 6.30 5.26
CA TYR A 133 -0.59 4.99 5.78
C TYR A 133 -2.04 4.67 5.41
N ASN A 134 -2.27 3.39 5.10
CA ASN A 134 -3.61 2.93 4.74
C ASN A 134 -4.52 2.90 5.97
N ASN A 135 -5.80 3.19 5.77
CA ASN A 135 -6.84 3.11 6.79
C ASN A 135 -7.56 1.76 6.81
N THR A 136 -7.30 0.91 5.79
CA THR A 136 -7.81 -0.45 5.65
C THR A 136 -6.65 -1.45 5.55
N MET A 137 -6.94 -2.74 5.42
CA MET A 137 -5.93 -3.78 5.19
C MET A 137 -5.23 -3.59 3.84
N GLY A 138 -3.99 -4.06 3.75
CA GLY A 138 -3.17 -4.02 2.55
C GLY A 138 -2.45 -2.69 2.34
N ILE A 139 -1.64 -2.65 1.27
CA ILE A 139 -0.91 -1.46 0.83
C ILE A 139 -1.70 -0.73 -0.26
N VAL A 140 -1.54 0.56 -0.38
CA VAL A 140 -2.22 1.38 -1.39
C VAL A 140 -1.28 1.68 -2.53
N ASN A 141 -1.70 1.38 -3.75
CA ASN A 141 -1.02 1.89 -4.93
C ASN A 141 -1.51 3.33 -5.20
N MET A 142 -0.71 4.30 -4.76
CA MET A 142 -1.05 5.70 -4.93
C MET A 142 -0.76 6.17 -6.36
N GLN A 143 -1.72 6.82 -6.97
CA GLN A 143 -1.54 7.49 -8.25
C GLN A 143 -1.21 8.96 -7.98
N ILE A 144 0.02 9.37 -8.27
CA ILE A 144 0.46 10.76 -8.20
C ILE A 144 0.81 11.20 -9.61
N ASN A 145 -0.05 12.02 -10.19
CA ASN A 145 0.09 12.51 -11.55
C ASN A 145 0.96 13.78 -11.60
N ASP A 146 1.36 14.17 -12.81
CA ASP A 146 2.08 15.41 -13.05
C ASP A 146 1.34 16.64 -12.49
N GLY A 147 2.08 17.55 -11.87
CA GLY A 147 1.51 18.74 -11.22
C GLY A 147 1.30 18.61 -9.70
N ALA A 148 1.57 17.45 -9.13
CA ALA A 148 1.71 17.29 -7.69
C ALA A 148 3.02 17.89 -7.17
N GLY A 149 3.28 17.76 -5.85
CA GLY A 149 4.55 18.16 -5.26
C GLY A 149 5.75 17.39 -5.82
N ASN A 150 6.95 17.91 -5.55
CA ASN A 150 8.21 17.31 -6.01
C ASN A 150 8.98 16.57 -4.92
N ILE A 151 8.37 16.34 -3.76
CA ILE A 151 8.96 15.54 -2.68
C ILE A 151 8.61 14.06 -2.87
N PRO A 152 9.44 13.11 -2.41
CA PRO A 152 9.08 11.69 -2.42
C PRO A 152 7.79 11.42 -1.65
N ALA A 153 6.95 10.54 -2.20
CA ALA A 153 5.73 10.09 -1.55
C ALA A 153 5.61 8.57 -1.62
N VAL A 154 5.36 7.94 -0.49
CA VAL A 154 5.22 6.48 -0.38
C VAL A 154 3.98 6.11 0.40
N SER A 155 3.42 4.95 0.10
CA SER A 155 2.37 4.36 0.92
C SER A 155 2.89 3.21 1.76
N VAL A 156 2.30 3.07 2.95
CA VAL A 156 2.58 1.98 3.88
C VAL A 156 1.26 1.35 4.36
N THR A 157 1.36 0.17 4.95
CA THR A 157 0.20 -0.51 5.52
C THR A 157 -0.36 0.22 6.74
N LYS A 158 -1.58 -0.15 7.15
CA LYS A 158 -2.19 0.33 8.39
C LYS A 158 -1.33 -0.06 9.62
N ALA A 159 -0.76 -1.26 9.62
CA ALA A 159 0.11 -1.71 10.70
C ALA A 159 1.37 -0.86 10.83
N ALA A 160 1.99 -0.48 9.72
CA ALA A 160 3.11 0.46 9.70
C ALA A 160 2.71 1.84 10.26
N GLY A 161 1.53 2.34 9.88
CA GLY A 161 0.99 3.60 10.41
C GLY A 161 0.80 3.57 11.94
N GLN A 162 0.30 2.46 12.47
CA GLN A 162 0.15 2.25 13.91
C GLN A 162 1.51 2.18 14.62
N ALA A 163 2.50 1.49 14.04
CA ALA A 163 3.85 1.44 14.59
C ALA A 163 4.50 2.84 14.63
N LEU A 164 4.35 3.63 13.56
CA LEU A 164 4.81 5.01 13.50
C LEU A 164 4.13 5.86 14.58
N LEU A 165 2.82 5.74 14.76
CA LEU A 165 2.10 6.46 15.81
C LEU A 165 2.62 6.11 17.21
N THR A 166 2.77 4.82 17.52
CA THR A 166 3.28 4.34 18.81
C THR A 166 4.69 4.86 19.10
N GLN A 167 5.57 4.87 18.09
CA GLN A 167 6.93 5.41 18.25
C GLN A 167 6.91 6.93 18.46
N ALA A 168 6.07 7.65 17.75
CA ALA A 168 5.91 9.10 17.95
C ALA A 168 5.41 9.43 19.36
N GLU A 169 4.42 8.69 19.88
CA GLU A 169 3.88 8.84 21.23
C GLU A 169 4.93 8.52 22.32
N SER A 170 5.87 7.62 22.03
CA SER A 170 7.00 7.33 22.94
C SER A 170 8.11 8.39 22.92
N GLY A 171 7.98 9.41 22.08
CA GLY A 171 8.99 10.46 21.90
C GLY A 171 10.14 10.08 20.96
N ASN A 172 10.05 8.95 20.25
CA ASN A 172 11.06 8.49 19.30
C ASN A 172 10.49 8.44 17.86
N ALA A 173 10.20 9.61 17.31
CA ALA A 173 9.63 9.77 15.98
C ALA A 173 10.71 9.69 14.87
N VAL A 174 11.40 8.55 14.80
CA VAL A 174 12.44 8.26 13.81
C VAL A 174 12.21 6.88 13.21
N PHE A 175 12.40 6.77 11.91
CA PHE A 175 12.50 5.48 11.22
C PHE A 175 13.72 5.44 10.31
N ARG A 176 14.17 4.22 9.97
CA ARG A 176 15.29 4.00 9.06
C ARG A 176 14.77 3.49 7.72
N VAL A 177 15.32 3.99 6.63
CA VAL A 177 15.08 3.49 5.28
C VAL A 177 16.08 2.38 4.96
N CYS A 178 15.62 1.29 4.32
CA CYS A 178 16.47 0.16 3.93
C CYS A 178 17.66 0.57 3.04
N ASN A 179 18.59 -0.35 2.86
CA ASN A 179 19.77 -0.14 1.99
C ASN A 179 19.51 -0.55 0.52
N ALA A 180 18.29 -0.34 0.01
CA ALA A 180 17.82 -0.77 -1.31
C ALA A 180 17.78 -2.31 -1.49
N ASP A 181 17.77 -3.06 -0.41
CA ASP A 181 17.42 -4.46 -0.34
C ASP A 181 15.91 -4.63 -0.17
N THR A 182 15.38 -5.69 -0.71
CA THR A 182 13.96 -6.04 -0.58
C THR A 182 13.77 -7.16 0.44
N GLN A 183 12.61 -7.16 1.08
CA GLN A 183 12.16 -8.25 1.94
C GLN A 183 10.82 -8.77 1.46
N LEU A 184 10.54 -10.04 1.75
CA LEU A 184 9.25 -10.67 1.51
C LEU A 184 8.30 -10.32 2.66
N PHE A 185 7.22 -9.59 2.35
CA PHE A 185 6.14 -9.29 3.28
C PHE A 185 4.92 -10.14 2.94
N HIS A 186 4.44 -10.92 3.90
CA HIS A 186 3.24 -11.71 3.74
C HIS A 186 1.98 -10.84 3.86
N ILE A 187 0.99 -11.15 3.02
CA ILE A 187 -0.34 -10.54 3.15
C ILE A 187 -1.01 -11.21 4.33
N ASP A 188 -1.28 -10.44 5.37
CA ASP A 188 -2.07 -10.93 6.50
C ASP A 188 -3.53 -11.09 6.06
N ARG A 189 -3.88 -12.31 5.66
CA ARG A 189 -5.24 -12.72 5.35
C ARG A 189 -5.87 -13.23 6.64
N THR A 190 -6.30 -12.34 7.50
CA THR A 190 -7.25 -12.71 8.55
C THR A 190 -8.56 -13.11 7.87
N ILE A 191 -8.76 -14.41 7.72
CA ILE A 191 -10.08 -14.96 7.39
C ILE A 191 -10.95 -14.64 8.59
N SER A 192 -11.83 -13.65 8.45
CA SER A 192 -12.89 -13.45 9.44
C SER A 192 -13.84 -14.63 9.32
N SER A 193 -13.76 -15.51 10.31
CA SER A 193 -14.75 -16.58 10.53
C SER A 193 -16.11 -15.99 10.89
#